data_71478bc3a8740ab6c230c28ce1cb1c46
#
_entry.id   71478bc3a8740ab6c230c28ce1cb1c46
#
_cell.length_a   1.000
_cell.length_b   1.000
_cell.length_c   1.000
_cell.angle_alpha   90.00
_cell.angle_beta   90.00
_cell.angle_gamma   90.00
#
_symmetry.space_group_name_H-M   'P 1'
#
loop_
_entity.id
_entity.type
_entity.pdbx_description
1 polymer ?
#
loop_
_entity_poly.entity_id
_entity_poly.type
_entity_poly.pdbx_seq_one_letter_code
_entity_poly.pdbx_strand_id
1 'polypeptide(L)'
;CVVLNNRATANVVHQTQQRWRVTADDVFISVTPPHHDMSMFDLFGSLCAGATLVLPAPHQEKDAISWNQLVEKHRVSLWCSVPAILEMLLTCKTADSLRSLRLVAQGGDYIKPATVQTLRTLRPDLALFSLGGPTETTIWSIWHPIAPQESGTVPYGRPLPANRYFICHDDGSHCPAGVVGR
;
A
#
# COMPACT_ATOMS: atom_id res chain seq x y z
N CYS A 1 15.64 -17.29 -1.73
CA CYS A 1 14.31 -17.49 -2.33
C CYS A 1 13.31 -17.69 -1.20
N VAL A 2 12.20 -16.95 -1.21
CA VAL A 2 11.11 -17.10 -0.24
C VAL A 2 9.99 -17.88 -0.91
N VAL A 3 9.53 -18.94 -0.24
CA VAL A 3 8.42 -19.77 -0.74
C VAL A 3 7.15 -19.38 0.00
N LEU A 4 6.16 -18.88 -0.71
CA LEU A 4 4.89 -18.43 -0.14
C LEU A 4 3.78 -19.45 -0.40
N ASN A 5 2.76 -19.42 0.47
CA ASN A 5 1.59 -20.28 0.35
C ASN A 5 0.44 -19.48 -0.31
N ASN A 6 -0.16 -20.02 -1.35
CA ASN A 6 -1.28 -19.41 -2.05
C ASN A 6 -2.46 -19.06 -1.14
N ARG A 7 -2.71 -19.86 -0.10
CA ARG A 7 -3.75 -19.58 0.89
C ARG A 7 -3.48 -18.30 1.67
N ALA A 8 -2.21 -18.05 2.02
CA ALA A 8 -1.81 -16.81 2.68
C ALA A 8 -1.98 -15.61 1.75
N THR A 9 -1.54 -15.72 0.48
CA THR A 9 -1.75 -14.69 -0.55
C THR A 9 -3.23 -14.37 -0.73
N ALA A 10 -4.09 -15.39 -0.86
CA ALA A 10 -5.53 -15.20 -0.98
C ALA A 10 -6.13 -14.50 0.24
N ASN A 11 -5.66 -14.81 1.47
CA ASN A 11 -6.09 -14.12 2.67
C ASN A 11 -5.75 -12.63 2.62
N VAL A 12 -4.50 -12.28 2.27
CA VAL A 12 -4.08 -10.86 2.16
C VAL A 12 -4.93 -10.12 1.14
N VAL A 13 -5.11 -10.68 -0.06
CA VAL A 13 -5.94 -10.08 -1.11
C VAL A 13 -7.36 -9.86 -0.62
N HIS A 14 -8.00 -10.90 -0.07
CA HIS A 14 -9.39 -10.83 0.40
C HIS A 14 -9.58 -9.82 1.53
N GLN A 15 -8.74 -9.87 2.57
CA GLN A 15 -8.83 -8.96 3.70
C GLN A 15 -8.61 -7.51 3.28
N THR A 16 -7.68 -7.28 2.34
CA THR A 16 -7.40 -5.94 1.84
C THR A 16 -8.53 -5.41 0.97
N GLN A 17 -9.09 -6.23 0.06
CA GLN A 17 -10.26 -5.86 -0.73
C GLN A 17 -11.44 -5.45 0.16
N GLN A 18 -11.73 -6.23 1.20
CA GLN A 18 -12.80 -5.91 2.15
C GLN A 18 -12.52 -4.60 2.90
N ARG A 19 -11.31 -4.43 3.43
CA ARG A 19 -10.91 -3.25 4.21
C ARG A 19 -10.94 -1.98 3.39
N TRP A 20 -10.50 -2.05 2.13
CA TRP A 20 -10.45 -0.91 1.22
C TRP A 20 -11.72 -0.74 0.39
N ARG A 21 -12.70 -1.63 0.59
CA ARG A 21 -13.97 -1.65 -0.16
C ARG A 21 -13.73 -1.61 -1.66
N VAL A 22 -12.84 -2.49 -2.13
CA VAL A 22 -12.51 -2.59 -3.54
C VAL A 22 -13.71 -3.14 -4.31
N THR A 23 -14.02 -2.52 -5.45
CA THR A 23 -15.13 -2.88 -6.34
C THR A 23 -14.68 -2.98 -7.78
N ALA A 24 -15.55 -3.45 -8.66
CA ALA A 24 -15.30 -3.50 -10.10
C ALA A 24 -15.12 -2.11 -10.76
N ASP A 25 -15.59 -1.05 -10.10
CA ASP A 25 -15.43 0.33 -10.58
C ASP A 25 -14.05 0.92 -10.30
N ASP A 26 -13.23 0.22 -9.50
CA ASP A 26 -11.89 0.67 -9.19
C ASP A 26 -10.91 0.48 -10.34
N VAL A 27 -9.93 1.37 -10.37
CA VAL A 27 -8.82 1.31 -11.31
C VAL A 27 -7.51 1.31 -10.54
N PHE A 28 -6.75 0.23 -10.70
CA PHE A 28 -5.41 0.05 -10.13
C PHE A 28 -4.35 0.48 -11.14
N ILE A 29 -3.17 0.79 -10.66
CA ILE A 29 -1.97 0.94 -11.49
C ILE A 29 -0.84 0.12 -10.89
N SER A 30 -0.18 -0.71 -11.71
CA SER A 30 0.95 -1.53 -11.26
C SER A 30 2.26 -0.79 -11.54
N VAL A 31 2.74 -0.04 -10.55
CA VAL A 31 4.05 0.65 -10.61
C VAL A 31 5.15 -0.12 -9.88
N THR A 32 4.76 -1.11 -9.08
CA THR A 32 5.70 -1.99 -8.39
C THR A 32 6.19 -3.07 -9.36
N PRO A 33 7.51 -3.28 -9.47
CA PRO A 33 8.05 -4.30 -10.36
C PRO A 33 7.51 -5.69 -10.03
N PRO A 34 7.27 -6.57 -11.05
CA PRO A 34 6.61 -7.86 -10.86
C PRO A 34 7.42 -8.87 -10.02
N HIS A 35 8.70 -8.61 -9.79
CA HIS A 35 9.54 -9.42 -8.90
C HIS A 35 9.43 -9.03 -7.42
N HIS A 36 8.72 -7.97 -7.10
CA HIS A 36 8.41 -7.55 -5.73
C HIS A 36 6.99 -8.00 -5.38
N ASP A 37 6.80 -8.63 -4.23
CA ASP A 37 5.55 -9.28 -3.83
C ASP A 37 4.34 -8.34 -3.72
N MET A 38 4.54 -7.04 -3.44
CA MET A 38 3.45 -6.05 -3.46
C MET A 38 2.71 -6.01 -4.80
N SER A 39 3.39 -6.29 -5.93
CA SER A 39 2.77 -6.34 -7.26
C SER A 39 1.68 -7.42 -7.36
N MET A 40 1.74 -8.45 -6.52
CA MET A 40 0.73 -9.50 -6.47
C MET A 40 -0.63 -8.97 -6.03
N PHE A 41 -0.65 -7.94 -5.18
CA PHE A 41 -1.91 -7.28 -4.82
C PHE A 41 -2.47 -6.44 -5.98
N ASP A 42 -1.63 -5.71 -6.71
CA ASP A 42 -2.09 -4.96 -7.88
C ASP A 42 -2.76 -5.90 -8.88
N LEU A 43 -2.14 -7.06 -9.13
CA LEU A 43 -2.65 -8.07 -10.08
C LEU A 43 -3.89 -8.78 -9.54
N PHE A 44 -3.76 -9.50 -8.43
CA PHE A 44 -4.85 -10.35 -7.94
C PHE A 44 -5.94 -9.54 -7.22
N GLY A 45 -5.58 -8.41 -6.58
CA GLY A 45 -6.54 -7.51 -5.96
C GLY A 45 -7.47 -6.87 -6.99
N SER A 46 -6.96 -6.49 -8.16
CA SER A 46 -7.79 -5.96 -9.24
C SER A 46 -8.62 -7.05 -9.90
N LEU A 47 -8.00 -8.16 -10.32
CA LEU A 47 -8.69 -9.22 -11.05
C LEU A 47 -9.79 -9.89 -10.23
N CYS A 48 -9.54 -10.21 -8.95
CA CYS A 48 -10.54 -10.83 -8.08
C CYS A 48 -11.73 -9.90 -7.77
N ALA A 49 -11.56 -8.58 -7.89
CA ALA A 49 -12.65 -7.61 -7.73
C ALA A 49 -13.40 -7.32 -9.03
N GLY A 50 -12.92 -7.80 -10.18
CA GLY A 50 -13.40 -7.41 -11.50
C GLY A 50 -13.05 -5.97 -11.87
N ALA A 51 -12.05 -5.40 -11.18
CA ALA A 51 -11.56 -4.02 -11.38
C ALA A 51 -10.60 -3.93 -12.58
N THR A 52 -10.28 -2.71 -12.97
CA THR A 52 -9.32 -2.45 -14.05
C THR A 52 -7.90 -2.37 -13.49
N LEU A 53 -6.93 -2.97 -14.20
CA LEU A 53 -5.51 -2.83 -13.92
C LEU A 53 -4.81 -2.10 -15.07
N VAL A 54 -4.20 -0.95 -14.77
CA VAL A 54 -3.37 -0.20 -15.69
C VAL A 54 -1.92 -0.68 -15.56
N LEU A 55 -1.35 -1.13 -16.66
CA LEU A 55 0.06 -1.55 -16.73
C LEU A 55 0.87 -0.48 -17.49
N PRO A 56 1.86 0.17 -16.85
CA PRO A 56 2.80 1.02 -17.56
C PRO A 56 3.56 0.22 -18.62
N ALA A 57 3.78 0.80 -19.79
CA ALA A 57 4.61 0.18 -20.81
C ALA A 57 6.08 0.13 -20.33
N PRO A 58 6.95 -0.74 -20.88
CA PRO A 58 8.34 -0.88 -20.43
C PRO A 58 9.13 0.43 -20.35
N HIS A 59 8.90 1.36 -21.26
CA HIS A 59 9.54 2.68 -21.24
C HIS A 59 8.97 3.65 -20.21
N GLN A 60 7.85 3.30 -19.55
CA GLN A 60 7.15 4.10 -18.53
C GLN A 60 7.36 3.58 -17.10
N GLU A 61 8.00 2.41 -16.92
CA GLU A 61 8.12 1.74 -15.62
C GLU A 61 8.85 2.57 -14.55
N LYS A 62 9.71 3.50 -14.95
CA LYS A 62 10.48 4.36 -14.02
C LYS A 62 10.29 5.85 -14.33
N ASP A 63 9.18 6.20 -14.95
CA ASP A 63 8.89 7.57 -15.37
C ASP A 63 7.66 8.14 -14.65
N ALA A 64 7.93 8.97 -13.65
CA ALA A 64 6.88 9.60 -12.85
C ALA A 64 5.98 10.57 -13.64
N ILE A 65 6.46 11.14 -14.74
CA ILE A 65 5.63 11.97 -15.62
C ILE A 65 4.61 11.09 -16.33
N SER A 66 5.06 9.98 -16.90
CA SER A 66 4.17 9.00 -17.51
C SER A 66 3.16 8.42 -16.51
N TRP A 67 3.59 8.14 -15.27
CA TRP A 67 2.65 7.66 -14.24
C TRP A 67 1.53 8.66 -13.95
N ASN A 68 1.85 9.95 -13.81
CA ASN A 68 0.85 10.99 -13.62
C ASN A 68 -0.14 11.06 -14.80
N GLN A 69 0.36 10.96 -16.04
CA GLN A 69 -0.48 10.90 -17.24
C GLN A 69 -1.40 9.67 -17.25
N LEU A 70 -0.88 8.49 -16.85
CA LEU A 70 -1.67 7.27 -16.75
C LEU A 70 -2.74 7.37 -15.67
N VAL A 71 -2.40 7.92 -14.49
CA VAL A 71 -3.34 8.14 -13.39
C VAL A 71 -4.49 9.03 -13.84
N GLU A 72 -4.20 10.13 -14.50
CA GLU A 72 -5.19 11.07 -15.02
C GLU A 72 -6.04 10.44 -16.14
N LYS A 73 -5.38 9.89 -17.18
CA LYS A 73 -6.03 9.31 -18.36
C LYS A 73 -6.99 8.17 -18.02
N HIS A 74 -6.56 7.27 -17.15
CA HIS A 74 -7.33 6.08 -16.78
C HIS A 74 -8.15 6.26 -15.50
N ARG A 75 -8.09 7.45 -14.87
CA ARG A 75 -8.80 7.75 -13.63
C ARG A 75 -8.47 6.75 -12.52
N VAL A 76 -7.20 6.45 -12.35
CA VAL A 76 -6.74 5.51 -11.32
C VAL A 76 -7.29 5.91 -9.95
N SER A 77 -7.91 4.96 -9.25
CA SER A 77 -8.54 5.17 -7.94
C SER A 77 -7.72 4.65 -6.77
N LEU A 78 -6.85 3.65 -7.02
CA LEU A 78 -6.00 3.01 -6.01
C LEU A 78 -4.52 3.08 -6.42
N TRP A 79 -3.71 3.56 -5.49
CA TRP A 79 -2.25 3.60 -5.63
C TRP A 79 -1.60 2.80 -4.50
N CYS A 80 -0.78 1.82 -4.84
CA CYS A 80 -0.03 1.02 -3.87
C CYS A 80 1.45 0.97 -4.29
N SER A 81 2.35 1.45 -3.44
CA SER A 81 3.79 1.46 -3.74
C SER A 81 4.65 1.63 -2.49
N VAL A 82 5.96 1.49 -2.66
CA VAL A 82 6.92 1.98 -1.65
C VAL A 82 6.92 3.51 -1.60
N PRO A 83 7.27 4.14 -0.46
CA PRO A 83 7.24 5.59 -0.30
C PRO A 83 8.03 6.36 -1.35
N ALA A 84 9.20 5.87 -1.76
CA ALA A 84 10.04 6.53 -2.75
C ALA A 84 9.34 6.69 -4.12
N ILE A 85 8.60 5.68 -4.57
CA ILE A 85 7.83 5.73 -5.84
C ILE A 85 6.70 6.75 -5.74
N LEU A 86 6.00 6.81 -4.61
CA LEU A 86 4.97 7.84 -4.40
C LEU A 86 5.56 9.25 -4.36
N GLU A 87 6.71 9.44 -3.72
CA GLU A 87 7.40 10.74 -3.68
C GLU A 87 7.77 11.21 -5.10
N MET A 88 8.21 10.30 -5.96
CA MET A 88 8.46 10.60 -7.38
C MET A 88 7.17 11.05 -8.07
N LEU A 89 6.04 10.33 -7.88
CA LEU A 89 4.74 10.72 -8.43
C LEU A 89 4.37 12.13 -7.98
N LEU A 90 4.49 12.43 -6.68
CA LEU A 90 4.15 13.73 -6.10
C LEU A 90 5.02 14.87 -6.61
N THR A 91 6.30 14.60 -6.92
CA THR A 91 7.23 15.59 -7.47
C THR A 91 6.81 16.03 -8.88
N CYS A 92 6.30 15.11 -9.68
CA CYS A 92 5.90 15.34 -11.08
C CYS A 92 4.38 15.56 -11.24
N LYS A 93 3.63 15.69 -10.15
CA LYS A 93 2.17 15.84 -10.21
C LYS A 93 1.72 17.06 -10.99
N THR A 94 0.64 16.90 -11.74
CA THR A 94 -0.15 18.00 -12.31
C THR A 94 -1.30 18.41 -11.35
N ALA A 95 -2.06 19.42 -11.72
CA ALA A 95 -3.24 19.83 -10.93
C ALA A 95 -4.30 18.73 -10.82
N ASP A 96 -4.43 17.89 -11.84
CA ASP A 96 -5.50 16.90 -11.96
C ASP A 96 -5.06 15.44 -11.76
N SER A 97 -3.74 15.16 -11.79
CA SER A 97 -3.24 13.78 -11.78
C SER A 97 -3.64 12.95 -10.55
N LEU A 98 -3.89 13.61 -9.39
CA LEU A 98 -4.32 12.91 -8.18
C LEU A 98 -5.83 12.95 -7.95
N ARG A 99 -6.59 13.55 -8.86
CA ARG A 99 -8.02 13.85 -8.65
C ARG A 99 -8.89 12.60 -8.51
N SER A 100 -8.58 11.54 -9.23
CA SER A 100 -9.32 10.28 -9.21
C SER A 100 -8.94 9.35 -8.06
N LEU A 101 -7.77 9.56 -7.43
CA LEU A 101 -7.33 8.71 -6.32
C LEU A 101 -8.28 8.83 -5.14
N ARG A 102 -8.75 7.70 -4.64
CA ARG A 102 -9.53 7.59 -3.40
C ARG A 102 -8.76 6.94 -2.26
N LEU A 103 -7.68 6.22 -2.61
CA LEU A 103 -6.85 5.52 -1.64
C LEU A 103 -5.38 5.48 -2.10
N VAL A 104 -4.49 5.74 -1.16
CA VAL A 104 -3.03 5.54 -1.31
C VAL A 104 -2.55 4.66 -0.17
N ALA A 105 -1.88 3.58 -0.51
CA ALA A 105 -1.23 2.67 0.43
C ALA A 105 0.28 2.62 0.18
N GLN A 106 1.05 2.64 1.24
CA GLN A 106 2.50 2.62 1.21
C GLN A 106 3.05 1.54 2.12
N GLY A 107 4.04 0.82 1.67
CA GLY A 107 4.70 -0.22 2.47
C GLY A 107 6.14 -0.46 2.04
N GLY A 108 6.84 -1.30 2.80
CA GLY A 108 8.20 -1.72 2.50
C GLY A 108 9.31 -0.75 2.93
N ASP A 109 8.97 0.46 3.37
CA ASP A 109 9.93 1.44 3.88
C ASP A 109 9.23 2.47 4.79
N TYR A 110 10.04 3.34 5.42
CA TYR A 110 9.57 4.39 6.31
C TYR A 110 8.74 5.45 5.57
N ILE A 111 7.51 5.67 6.04
CA ILE A 111 6.63 6.70 5.51
C ILE A 111 6.92 8.02 6.22
N LYS A 112 7.41 9.00 5.46
CA LYS A 112 7.73 10.33 6.00
C LYS A 112 6.45 11.08 6.38
N PRO A 113 6.36 11.66 7.58
CA PRO A 113 5.23 12.51 7.96
C PRO A 113 4.96 13.65 6.96
N ALA A 114 6.01 14.22 6.37
CA ALA A 114 5.89 15.24 5.34
C ALA A 114 5.13 14.78 4.10
N THR A 115 5.33 13.52 3.67
CA THR A 115 4.59 12.93 2.53
C THR A 115 3.10 12.79 2.86
N VAL A 116 2.78 12.34 4.07
CA VAL A 116 1.39 12.26 4.56
C VAL A 116 0.75 13.65 4.58
N GLN A 117 1.44 14.66 5.12
CA GLN A 117 0.96 16.03 5.16
C GLN A 117 0.73 16.61 3.77
N THR A 118 1.63 16.34 2.83
CA THR A 118 1.48 16.77 1.42
C THR A 118 0.21 16.16 0.82
N LEU A 119 -0.02 14.85 0.99
CA LEU A 119 -1.24 14.19 0.51
C LEU A 119 -2.51 14.77 1.15
N ARG A 120 -2.49 15.03 2.45
CA ARG A 120 -3.62 15.64 3.17
C ARG A 120 -3.93 17.06 2.69
N THR A 121 -2.90 17.85 2.38
CA THR A 121 -3.07 19.19 1.81
C THR A 121 -3.68 19.15 0.41
N LEU A 122 -3.23 18.19 -0.42
CA LEU A 122 -3.72 18.06 -1.79
C LEU A 122 -5.11 17.39 -1.87
N ARG A 123 -5.34 16.41 -1.02
CA ARG A 123 -6.55 15.57 -1.00
C ARG A 123 -6.93 15.20 0.43
N PRO A 124 -7.67 16.06 1.16
CA PRO A 124 -8.07 15.83 2.55
C PRO A 124 -8.94 14.57 2.74
N ASP A 125 -9.70 14.20 1.73
CA ASP A 125 -10.62 13.05 1.67
C ASP A 125 -9.93 11.71 1.35
N LEU A 126 -8.65 11.74 0.98
CA LEU A 126 -7.91 10.56 0.54
C LEU A 126 -7.73 9.56 1.70
N ALA A 127 -8.13 8.31 1.49
CA ALA A 127 -7.81 7.24 2.42
C ALA A 127 -6.33 6.89 2.35
N LEU A 128 -5.62 6.93 3.48
CA LEU A 128 -4.19 6.62 3.55
C LEU A 128 -3.95 5.40 4.42
N PHE A 129 -3.09 4.50 3.95
CA PHE A 129 -2.69 3.29 4.66
C PHE A 129 -1.17 3.13 4.71
N SER A 130 -0.67 2.78 5.89
CA SER A 130 0.65 2.18 6.07
C SER A 130 0.51 0.66 6.02
N LEU A 131 1.38 0.00 5.27
CA LEU A 131 1.44 -1.44 5.12
C LEU A 131 2.80 -1.93 5.61
N GLY A 132 2.83 -3.07 6.27
CA GLY A 132 4.06 -3.64 6.77
C GLY A 132 4.07 -5.16 6.78
N GLY A 133 5.25 -5.70 6.90
CA GLY A 133 5.52 -7.13 6.91
C GLY A 133 6.62 -7.49 5.93
N PRO A 134 7.53 -8.41 6.29
CA PRO A 134 8.51 -8.96 5.35
C PRO A 134 7.83 -9.91 4.37
N THR A 135 8.49 -10.19 3.25
CA THR A 135 8.01 -11.14 2.22
C THR A 135 7.64 -12.49 2.80
N GLU A 136 8.36 -12.96 3.83
CA GLU A 136 8.12 -14.22 4.53
C GLU A 136 6.73 -14.28 5.22
N THR A 137 6.13 -13.14 5.51
CA THR A 137 4.75 -13.05 6.05
C THR A 137 3.70 -12.79 4.99
N THR A 138 4.06 -12.87 3.72
CA THR A 138 3.22 -12.74 2.51
C THR A 138 2.73 -11.31 2.24
N ILE A 139 3.33 -10.65 1.26
CA ILE A 139 3.01 -9.31 0.76
C ILE A 139 3.05 -8.25 1.88
N TRP A 140 2.01 -8.20 2.71
CA TRP A 140 1.95 -7.48 3.98
C TRP A 140 1.05 -8.22 4.96
N SER A 141 1.39 -8.15 6.23
CA SER A 141 0.68 -8.87 7.30
C SER A 141 0.21 -7.95 8.42
N ILE A 142 0.56 -6.67 8.32
CA ILE A 142 0.19 -5.61 9.26
C ILE A 142 -0.20 -4.36 8.48
N TRP A 143 -1.16 -3.59 8.99
CA TRP A 143 -1.57 -2.32 8.40
C TRP A 143 -1.97 -1.29 9.44
N HIS A 144 -1.90 -0.03 9.03
CA HIS A 144 -2.42 1.10 9.81
C HIS A 144 -3.17 2.07 8.89
N PRO A 145 -4.48 2.30 9.11
CA PRO A 145 -5.17 3.40 8.46
C PRO A 145 -4.72 4.72 9.11
N ILE A 146 -4.08 5.58 8.33
CA ILE A 146 -3.58 6.86 8.83
C ILE A 146 -4.75 7.84 8.96
N ALA A 147 -5.08 8.21 10.20
CA ALA A 147 -6.21 9.10 10.47
C ALA A 147 -5.94 10.55 9.97
N PRO A 148 -6.99 11.33 9.61
CA PRO A 148 -6.82 12.70 9.12
C PRO A 148 -6.05 13.63 10.06
N GLN A 149 -6.28 13.47 11.37
CA GLN A 149 -5.65 14.27 12.44
C GLN A 149 -4.30 13.73 12.93
N GLU A 150 -3.90 12.57 12.40
CA GLU A 150 -2.67 11.91 12.82
C GLU A 150 -1.45 12.66 12.28
N SER A 151 -0.51 12.96 13.19
CA SER A 151 0.73 13.66 12.91
C SER A 151 1.92 12.95 13.55
N GLY A 152 3.11 13.20 13.05
CA GLY A 152 4.33 12.54 13.54
C GLY A 152 4.61 11.21 12.86
N THR A 153 5.30 10.32 13.58
CA THR A 153 5.69 9.01 13.05
C THR A 153 4.49 8.13 12.78
N VAL A 154 4.39 7.62 11.55
CA VAL A 154 3.32 6.70 11.17
C VAL A 154 3.53 5.34 11.85
N PRO A 155 2.55 4.83 12.61
CA PRO A 155 2.66 3.53 13.24
C PRO A 155 2.80 2.39 12.22
N TYR A 156 3.47 1.32 12.64
CA TYR A 156 3.54 0.09 11.84
C TYR A 156 2.15 -0.56 11.70
N GLY A 157 1.34 -0.52 12.77
CA GLY A 157 -0.06 -0.87 12.73
C GLY A 157 -0.43 -2.12 13.51
N ARG A 158 -1.48 -2.80 13.03
CA ARG A 158 -2.04 -4.02 13.62
C ARG A 158 -2.09 -5.15 12.60
N PRO A 159 -1.96 -6.41 13.04
CA PRO A 159 -2.04 -7.58 12.16
C PRO A 159 -3.35 -7.60 11.34
N LEU A 160 -3.25 -8.07 10.10
CA LEU A 160 -4.42 -8.44 9.32
C LEU A 160 -5.16 -9.62 9.99
N PRO A 161 -6.47 -9.78 9.75
CA PRO A 161 -7.18 -10.98 10.17
C PRO A 161 -6.46 -12.26 9.74
N ALA A 162 -6.47 -13.25 10.63
CA ALA A 162 -5.74 -14.53 10.52
C ALA A 162 -4.21 -14.42 10.59
N ASN A 163 -3.64 -13.25 10.88
CA ASN A 163 -2.24 -13.06 11.23
C ASN A 163 -2.11 -12.83 12.73
N ARG A 164 -0.99 -13.26 13.30
CA ARG A 164 -0.66 -13.05 14.72
C ARG A 164 0.75 -12.50 14.83
N TYR A 165 0.92 -11.48 15.67
CA TYR A 165 2.19 -10.91 16.06
C TYR A 165 2.36 -11.07 17.55
N PHE A 166 3.56 -11.40 17.96
CA PHE A 166 3.93 -11.55 19.37
C PHE A 166 5.09 -10.60 19.63
N ILE A 167 4.99 -9.83 20.71
CA ILE A 167 6.08 -9.00 21.19
C ILE A 167 6.84 -9.84 22.22
N CYS A 168 8.11 -10.07 21.97
CA CYS A 168 8.93 -10.96 22.78
C CYS A 168 10.16 -10.26 23.36
N HIS A 169 10.62 -10.74 24.51
CA HIS A 169 11.95 -10.47 25.03
C HIS A 169 13.03 -11.14 24.17
N ASP A 170 14.28 -10.81 24.41
CA ASP A 170 15.41 -11.40 23.65
C ASP A 170 15.54 -12.93 23.84
N ASP A 171 15.03 -13.47 24.94
CA ASP A 171 14.96 -14.90 25.23
C ASP A 171 13.77 -15.62 24.58
N GLY A 172 12.91 -14.88 23.82
CA GLY A 172 11.73 -15.40 23.17
C GLY A 172 10.47 -15.49 24.04
N SER A 173 10.55 -15.14 25.32
CA SER A 173 9.36 -15.06 26.18
C SER A 173 8.47 -13.86 25.80
N HIS A 174 7.15 -14.00 25.98
CA HIS A 174 6.19 -12.94 25.62
C HIS A 174 6.34 -11.74 26.56
N CYS A 175 6.39 -10.54 25.99
CA CYS A 175 6.33 -9.30 26.76
C CYS A 175 4.90 -9.06 27.30
N PRO A 176 4.77 -8.58 28.54
CA PRO A 176 3.52 -8.07 29.07
C PRO A 176 3.06 -6.83 28.26
N ALA A 177 1.75 -6.52 28.32
CA ALA A 177 1.21 -5.33 27.69
C ALA A 177 1.91 -4.04 28.20
N GLY A 178 2.31 -3.17 27.27
CA GLY A 178 3.03 -1.93 27.58
C GLY A 178 4.56 -2.07 27.73
N VAL A 179 5.09 -3.27 27.61
CA VAL A 179 6.53 -3.51 27.61
C VAL A 179 7.05 -3.56 26.18
N VAL A 180 8.14 -2.84 25.92
CA VAL A 180 8.82 -2.85 24.63
C VAL A 180 9.59 -4.16 24.45
N GLY A 181 9.49 -4.76 23.28
CA GLY A 181 10.21 -5.95 22.88
C GLY A 181 10.44 -6.00 21.38
N ARG A 182 10.78 -7.18 20.89
CA ARG A 182 10.98 -7.48 19.46
C ARG A 182 9.80 -8.20 18.86
#